data_2655ccc937e0174818188480af1c70ec
#
_entry.id   2655ccc937e0174818188480af1c70ec
#
_cell.length_a   1.000
_cell.length_b   1.000
_cell.length_c   1.000
_cell.angle_alpha   90.00
_cell.angle_beta   90.00
_cell.angle_gamma   90.00
#
_symmetry.space_group_name_H-M   'P 1'
#
loop_
_entity.id
_entity.type
_entity.pdbx_description
1 polymer ?
#
loop_
_entity_poly.entity_id
_entity_poly.type
_entity_poly.pdbx_seq_one_letter_code
_entity_poly.pdbx_strand_id
1 'polypeptide(L)'
;MRPREFAGANGIRLAADVYGEVDRPSIVCLPGAGQTRHAWRRTALRLASLGYYVVSVDLRGHGGSSWASDGDYSIEAFTADVRAMIQALPGPPILLGASIGGIASAIAVGEAISCVARALILVDVVPNMAAAGLDRIRSFMSAGHAGFASVEEAFAAVLRYLPGRRPSSSHRGLKRNLRLGVDGRWYWHWDPAFHAGSKQRADEGMFTRMAAAACNITIPVLIISGARSEVVSDEGVTQLRQLIPQAKYFQVPEATHMIAGDQNDAFNDAVCEFVRDLSGGSRT
;
A
#
# COMPACT_ATOMS: atom_id res chain seq x y z
N MET A 1 3.71 19.38 -3.70
CA MET A 1 3.21 18.53 -2.59
C MET A 1 2.50 19.44 -1.60
N ARG A 2 1.27 19.10 -1.26
CA ARG A 2 0.43 19.82 -0.28
C ARG A 2 -0.22 18.77 0.63
N PRO A 3 -0.25 18.96 1.96
CA PRO A 3 -0.97 18.07 2.86
C PRO A 3 -2.49 18.22 2.64
N ARG A 4 -3.22 17.14 2.77
CA ARG A 4 -4.68 17.09 2.70
C ARG A 4 -5.23 15.99 3.61
N GLU A 5 -6.46 16.15 4.04
CA GLU A 5 -7.18 15.14 4.80
C GLU A 5 -8.40 14.67 4.01
N PHE A 6 -8.68 13.38 4.12
CA PHE A 6 -9.87 12.76 3.55
C PHE A 6 -10.66 12.08 4.66
N ALA A 7 -11.97 12.05 4.50
CA ALA A 7 -12.81 11.23 5.36
C ALA A 7 -12.68 9.77 4.95
N GLY A 8 -12.31 8.92 5.88
CA GLY A 8 -12.45 7.48 5.77
C GLY A 8 -13.82 7.03 6.31
N ALA A 9 -14.01 5.72 6.39
CA ALA A 9 -15.22 5.13 6.97
C ALA A 9 -15.23 5.26 8.51
N ASN A 10 -16.43 5.29 9.09
CA ASN A 10 -16.64 5.28 10.54
C ASN A 10 -15.89 6.40 11.30
N GLY A 11 -15.85 7.61 10.73
CA GLY A 11 -15.22 8.77 11.36
C GLY A 11 -13.68 8.78 11.32
N ILE A 12 -13.07 7.87 10.60
CA ILE A 12 -11.62 7.86 10.38
C ILE A 12 -11.23 9.08 9.53
N ARG A 13 -10.17 9.78 9.94
CA ARG A 13 -9.50 10.83 9.18
C ARG A 13 -8.24 10.25 8.55
N LEU A 14 -8.15 10.32 7.23
CA LEU A 14 -7.02 9.82 6.46
C LEU A 14 -6.12 10.98 6.05
N ALA A 15 -4.88 10.99 6.53
CA ALA A 15 -3.88 11.97 6.16
C ALA A 15 -3.24 11.63 4.82
N ALA A 16 -3.10 12.61 3.95
CA ALA A 16 -2.53 12.44 2.62
C ALA A 16 -1.58 13.59 2.24
N ASP A 17 -0.68 13.29 1.32
CA ASP A 17 0.04 14.29 0.54
C ASP A 17 -0.50 14.27 -0.90
N VAL A 18 -0.84 15.43 -1.45
CA VAL A 18 -1.34 15.54 -2.82
C VAL A 18 -0.33 16.24 -3.72
N TYR A 19 -0.29 15.81 -4.99
CA TYR A 19 0.62 16.27 -6.03
C TYR A 19 -0.17 16.53 -7.31
N GLY A 20 0.23 17.51 -8.11
CA GLY A 20 -0.48 17.89 -9.33
C GLY A 20 -1.74 18.72 -9.04
N GLU A 21 -2.53 18.97 -10.09
CA GLU A 21 -3.73 19.80 -10.04
C GLU A 21 -5.00 18.93 -9.89
N VAL A 22 -5.96 19.40 -9.11
CA VAL A 22 -7.15 18.64 -8.68
C VAL A 22 -8.12 18.30 -9.80
N ASP A 23 -8.09 19.05 -10.89
CA ASP A 23 -8.90 18.85 -12.11
C ASP A 23 -8.36 17.76 -13.03
N ARG A 24 -7.19 17.22 -12.72
CA ARG A 24 -6.55 16.15 -13.50
C ARG A 24 -7.05 14.77 -13.09
N PRO A 25 -6.94 13.77 -13.98
CA PRO A 25 -7.25 12.38 -13.62
C PRO A 25 -6.52 11.94 -12.37
N SER A 26 -7.22 11.26 -11.46
CA SER A 26 -6.70 10.95 -10.12
C SER A 26 -5.98 9.61 -10.07
N ILE A 27 -4.93 9.55 -9.26
CA ILE A 27 -4.26 8.30 -8.82
C ILE A 27 -4.21 8.30 -7.30
N VAL A 28 -4.67 7.22 -6.66
CA VAL A 28 -4.57 7.02 -5.22
C VAL A 28 -3.50 5.98 -4.93
N CYS A 29 -2.49 6.36 -4.15
CA CYS A 29 -1.41 5.49 -3.72
C CYS A 29 -1.66 5.04 -2.27
N LEU A 30 -1.87 3.72 -2.09
CA LEU A 30 -2.20 3.07 -0.81
C LEU A 30 -1.02 2.19 -0.39
N PRO A 31 -0.35 2.50 0.73
CA PRO A 31 0.84 1.75 1.17
C PRO A 31 0.48 0.39 1.77
N GLY A 32 1.52 -0.41 2.02
CA GLY A 32 1.43 -1.63 2.81
C GLY A 32 1.42 -1.35 4.32
N ALA A 33 1.15 -2.39 5.10
CA ALA A 33 1.22 -2.33 6.56
C ALA A 33 2.60 -1.85 7.03
N GLY A 34 2.62 -0.98 8.05
CA GLY A 34 3.86 -0.40 8.60
C GLY A 34 4.51 0.65 7.72
N GLN A 35 3.93 0.98 6.58
CA GLN A 35 4.41 2.06 5.70
C GLN A 35 3.58 3.33 5.89
N THR A 36 4.15 4.45 5.48
CA THR A 36 3.46 5.74 5.41
C THR A 36 3.33 6.19 3.96
N ARG A 37 2.47 7.18 3.72
CA ARG A 37 2.32 7.88 2.44
C ARG A 37 3.65 8.33 1.81
N HIS A 38 4.68 8.51 2.63
CA HIS A 38 6.01 8.93 2.15
C HIS A 38 6.74 7.87 1.33
N ALA A 39 6.34 6.58 1.42
CA ALA A 39 6.88 5.51 0.57
C ALA A 39 6.62 5.79 -0.92
N TRP A 40 5.53 6.46 -1.23
CA TRP A 40 5.12 6.78 -2.61
C TRP A 40 5.65 8.10 -3.16
N ARG A 41 6.43 8.88 -2.37
CA ARG A 41 6.79 10.24 -2.74
C ARG A 41 7.43 10.34 -4.14
N ARG A 42 8.36 9.45 -4.47
CA ARG A 42 9.06 9.48 -5.76
C ARG A 42 8.11 9.13 -6.91
N THR A 43 7.33 8.08 -6.73
CA THR A 43 6.29 7.65 -7.67
C THR A 43 5.27 8.77 -7.90
N ALA A 44 4.77 9.38 -6.81
CA ALA A 44 3.80 10.46 -6.89
C ALA A 44 4.32 11.68 -7.65
N LEU A 45 5.57 12.07 -7.46
CA LEU A 45 6.19 13.16 -8.21
C LEU A 45 6.28 12.85 -9.71
N ARG A 46 6.68 11.61 -10.07
CA ARG A 46 6.74 11.18 -11.48
C ARG A 46 5.36 11.14 -12.13
N LEU A 47 4.35 10.61 -11.45
CA LEU A 47 2.97 10.56 -11.93
C LEU A 47 2.35 11.97 -12.07
N ALA A 48 2.64 12.86 -11.12
CA ALA A 48 2.21 14.25 -11.23
C ALA A 48 2.86 14.98 -12.42
N SER A 49 4.13 14.68 -12.74
CA SER A 49 4.80 15.23 -13.95
C SER A 49 4.18 14.70 -15.26
N LEU A 50 3.46 13.58 -15.22
CA LEU A 50 2.67 13.05 -16.33
C LEU A 50 1.25 13.65 -16.42
N GLY A 51 0.94 14.65 -15.59
CA GLY A 51 -0.34 15.36 -15.61
C GLY A 51 -1.44 14.72 -14.77
N TYR A 52 -1.10 13.90 -13.77
CA TYR A 52 -2.08 13.30 -12.84
C TYR A 52 -2.19 14.07 -11.53
N TYR A 53 -3.38 14.06 -10.96
CA TYR A 53 -3.59 14.41 -9.55
C TYR A 53 -3.34 13.18 -8.69
N VAL A 54 -2.25 13.18 -7.91
CA VAL A 54 -1.83 12.02 -7.14
C VAL A 54 -2.09 12.24 -5.66
N VAL A 55 -2.81 11.32 -5.04
CA VAL A 55 -3.11 11.28 -3.60
C VAL A 55 -2.34 10.13 -2.98
N SER A 56 -1.32 10.43 -2.21
CA SER A 56 -0.59 9.44 -1.41
C SER A 56 -1.10 9.48 0.02
N VAL A 57 -1.69 8.38 0.51
CA VAL A 57 -2.44 8.35 1.78
C VAL A 57 -1.74 7.52 2.84
N ASP A 58 -1.87 7.90 4.10
CA ASP A 58 -1.64 6.99 5.21
C ASP A 58 -2.91 6.17 5.47
N LEU A 59 -2.79 4.86 5.58
CA LEU A 59 -3.91 4.00 5.96
C LEU A 59 -4.39 4.30 7.39
N ARG A 60 -5.62 3.90 7.75
CA ARG A 60 -6.08 3.96 9.15
C ARG A 60 -5.05 3.35 10.08
N GLY A 61 -4.85 3.92 11.24
CA GLY A 61 -3.89 3.46 12.22
C GLY A 61 -2.43 3.72 11.88
N HIS A 62 -2.11 4.38 10.74
CA HIS A 62 -0.75 4.62 10.29
C HIS A 62 -0.45 6.10 10.12
N GLY A 63 0.80 6.48 10.29
CA GLY A 63 1.33 7.82 10.02
C GLY A 63 0.55 8.95 10.69
N GLY A 64 -0.01 9.84 9.88
CA GLY A 64 -0.84 10.96 10.34
C GLY A 64 -2.34 10.67 10.34
N SER A 65 -2.79 9.49 9.91
CA SER A 65 -4.19 9.08 9.93
C SER A 65 -4.67 8.75 11.34
N SER A 66 -5.99 8.82 11.56
CA SER A 66 -6.58 8.46 12.86
C SER A 66 -6.35 6.99 13.18
N TRP A 67 -6.16 6.71 14.44
CA TRP A 67 -6.31 5.39 15.01
C TRP A 67 -7.78 5.05 15.14
N ALA A 68 -8.13 3.78 14.94
CA ALA A 68 -9.50 3.30 15.11
C ALA A 68 -9.83 3.20 16.60
N SER A 69 -10.78 3.99 17.08
CA SER A 69 -11.15 4.03 18.50
C SER A 69 -11.76 2.72 19.01
N ASP A 70 -12.31 1.93 18.09
CA ASP A 70 -12.87 0.60 18.31
C ASP A 70 -11.86 -0.52 18.05
N GLY A 71 -10.64 -0.18 17.61
CA GLY A 71 -9.60 -1.13 17.23
C GLY A 71 -9.90 -1.90 15.94
N ASP A 72 -10.84 -1.45 15.11
CA ASP A 72 -11.20 -2.13 13.85
C ASP A 72 -10.16 -1.84 12.75
N TYR A 73 -9.31 -2.85 12.55
CA TYR A 73 -8.31 -2.94 11.48
C TYR A 73 -8.58 -4.14 10.57
N SER A 74 -9.84 -4.54 10.44
CA SER A 74 -10.27 -5.58 9.51
C SER A 74 -10.10 -5.17 8.06
N ILE A 75 -10.04 -6.12 7.14
CA ILE A 75 -9.98 -5.82 5.70
C ILE A 75 -11.25 -5.12 5.24
N GLU A 76 -12.38 -5.36 5.90
CA GLU A 76 -13.65 -4.66 5.71
C GLU A 76 -13.46 -3.16 5.94
N ALA A 77 -12.83 -2.81 7.03
CA ALA A 77 -12.59 -1.44 7.43
C ALA A 77 -11.63 -0.72 6.46
N PHE A 78 -10.52 -1.37 6.07
CA PHE A 78 -9.62 -0.82 5.04
C PHE A 78 -10.30 -0.65 3.69
N THR A 79 -11.12 -1.64 3.27
CA THR A 79 -11.90 -1.57 2.02
C THR A 79 -12.91 -0.43 2.06
N ALA A 80 -13.56 -0.21 3.20
CA ALA A 80 -14.50 0.90 3.38
C ALA A 80 -13.80 2.27 3.28
N ASP A 81 -12.58 2.40 3.80
CA ASP A 81 -11.77 3.62 3.63
C ASP A 81 -11.43 3.87 2.15
N VAL A 82 -11.03 2.83 1.42
CA VAL A 82 -10.76 2.96 -0.02
C VAL A 82 -11.99 3.43 -0.77
N ARG A 83 -13.16 2.88 -0.48
CA ARG A 83 -14.44 3.30 -1.08
C ARG A 83 -14.77 4.75 -0.76
N ALA A 84 -14.58 5.16 0.49
CA ALA A 84 -14.80 6.56 0.89
C ALA A 84 -13.84 7.52 0.15
N MET A 85 -12.58 7.14 -0.03
CA MET A 85 -11.62 7.92 -0.81
C MET A 85 -12.00 8.02 -2.29
N ILE A 86 -12.44 6.93 -2.91
CA ILE A 86 -12.92 6.94 -4.30
C ILE A 86 -14.07 7.93 -4.47
N GLN A 87 -15.04 7.91 -3.54
CA GLN A 87 -16.20 8.80 -3.56
C GLN A 87 -15.84 10.27 -3.36
N ALA A 88 -14.74 10.58 -2.66
CA ALA A 88 -14.27 11.94 -2.41
C ALA A 88 -13.52 12.57 -3.60
N LEU A 89 -13.29 11.82 -4.68
CA LEU A 89 -12.59 12.27 -5.88
C LEU A 89 -13.56 12.66 -7.01
N PRO A 90 -13.15 13.56 -7.92
CA PRO A 90 -14.02 14.06 -8.99
C PRO A 90 -14.48 12.99 -9.99
N GLY A 91 -13.84 11.82 -10.00
CA GLY A 91 -14.15 10.70 -10.90
C GLY A 91 -13.36 9.46 -10.56
N PRO A 92 -13.58 8.34 -11.29
CA PRO A 92 -12.91 7.08 -11.01
C PRO A 92 -11.39 7.21 -11.07
N PRO A 93 -10.65 6.95 -9.98
CA PRO A 93 -9.20 7.04 -9.96
C PRO A 93 -8.53 5.80 -10.56
N ILE A 94 -7.22 5.88 -10.78
CA ILE A 94 -6.35 4.70 -10.81
C ILE A 94 -5.98 4.40 -9.35
N LEU A 95 -6.12 3.15 -8.93
CA LEU A 95 -5.69 2.70 -7.59
C LEU A 95 -4.32 2.03 -7.72
N LEU A 96 -3.35 2.48 -6.93
CA LEU A 96 -2.00 1.93 -6.82
C LEU A 96 -1.81 1.46 -5.39
N GLY A 97 -1.99 0.16 -5.15
CA GLY A 97 -1.98 -0.41 -3.80
C GLY A 97 -0.90 -1.46 -3.60
N ALA A 98 -0.17 -1.36 -2.48
CA ALA A 98 0.81 -2.36 -2.06
C ALA A 98 0.26 -3.19 -0.90
N SER A 99 0.51 -4.51 -0.93
CA SER A 99 0.15 -5.42 0.17
C SER A 99 -1.30 -5.19 0.64
N ILE A 100 -1.57 -4.84 1.92
CA ILE A 100 -2.92 -4.59 2.44
C ILE A 100 -3.65 -3.47 1.68
N GLY A 101 -2.94 -2.42 1.24
CA GLY A 101 -3.53 -1.37 0.40
C GLY A 101 -3.96 -1.91 -0.98
N GLY A 102 -3.22 -2.89 -1.52
CA GLY A 102 -3.57 -3.60 -2.74
C GLY A 102 -4.77 -4.52 -2.57
N ILE A 103 -4.82 -5.29 -1.47
CA ILE A 103 -5.95 -6.17 -1.13
C ILE A 103 -7.24 -5.35 -1.00
N ALA A 104 -7.22 -4.28 -0.19
CA ALA A 104 -8.37 -3.42 0.00
C ALA A 104 -8.84 -2.77 -1.32
N SER A 105 -7.89 -2.40 -2.20
CA SER A 105 -8.21 -1.85 -3.52
C SER A 105 -8.84 -2.89 -4.44
N ALA A 106 -8.30 -4.12 -4.49
CA ALA A 106 -8.84 -5.21 -5.30
C ALA A 106 -10.27 -5.57 -4.86
N ILE A 107 -10.51 -5.66 -3.55
CA ILE A 107 -11.84 -5.93 -2.98
C ILE A 107 -12.79 -4.75 -3.30
N ALA A 108 -12.35 -3.50 -3.10
CA ALA A 108 -13.19 -2.33 -3.38
C ALA A 108 -13.65 -2.27 -4.84
N VAL A 109 -12.78 -2.66 -5.78
CA VAL A 109 -13.08 -2.69 -7.22
C VAL A 109 -13.93 -3.90 -7.59
N GLY A 110 -13.52 -5.11 -7.17
CA GLY A 110 -14.15 -6.36 -7.61
C GLY A 110 -15.54 -6.60 -7.00
N GLU A 111 -15.86 -5.97 -5.86
CA GLU A 111 -17.18 -6.02 -5.24
C GLU A 111 -18.11 -4.85 -5.66
N ALA A 112 -17.58 -3.91 -6.46
CA ALA A 112 -18.38 -2.77 -6.90
C ALA A 112 -19.38 -3.19 -8.00
N ILE A 113 -20.61 -2.66 -7.92
CA ILE A 113 -21.65 -2.89 -8.93
C ILE A 113 -21.37 -2.06 -10.20
N SER A 114 -20.68 -0.92 -10.06
CA SER A 114 -20.34 0.00 -11.16
C SER A 114 -18.82 0.16 -11.27
N CYS A 115 -18.36 0.76 -12.37
CA CYS A 115 -16.94 1.07 -12.55
C CYS A 115 -16.51 2.20 -11.61
N VAL A 116 -15.82 1.82 -10.52
CA VAL A 116 -15.38 2.76 -9.47
C VAL A 116 -13.92 3.19 -9.62
N ALA A 117 -13.17 2.53 -10.51
CA ALA A 117 -11.77 2.86 -10.79
C ALA A 117 -11.47 2.67 -12.28
N ARG A 118 -10.53 3.47 -12.82
CA ARG A 118 -10.11 3.38 -14.24
C ARG A 118 -9.11 2.25 -14.48
N ALA A 119 -8.29 1.96 -13.50
CA ALA A 119 -7.30 0.88 -13.53
C ALA A 119 -6.86 0.54 -12.11
N LEU A 120 -6.22 -0.62 -11.95
CA LEU A 120 -5.69 -1.11 -10.69
C LEU A 120 -4.23 -1.52 -10.87
N ILE A 121 -3.34 -1.07 -9.98
CA ILE A 121 -1.95 -1.49 -9.91
C ILE A 121 -1.75 -2.17 -8.56
N LEU A 122 -1.46 -3.48 -8.60
CA LEU A 122 -1.25 -4.35 -7.44
C LEU A 122 0.25 -4.56 -7.25
N VAL A 123 0.78 -4.09 -6.12
CA VAL A 123 2.21 -4.14 -5.83
C VAL A 123 2.47 -5.15 -4.72
N ASP A 124 3.17 -6.19 -5.10
CA ASP A 124 3.64 -7.30 -4.25
C ASP A 124 2.52 -7.90 -3.38
N VAL A 125 1.44 -8.26 -4.04
CA VAL A 125 0.26 -8.87 -3.41
C VAL A 125 -0.42 -9.86 -4.36
N VAL A 126 -0.79 -11.00 -3.81
CA VAL A 126 -1.54 -12.08 -4.46
C VAL A 126 -2.52 -12.71 -3.47
N PRO A 127 -3.58 -13.42 -3.90
CA PRO A 127 -4.54 -14.07 -3.00
C PRO A 127 -3.95 -15.21 -2.17
N ASN A 128 -2.75 -15.67 -2.49
CA ASN A 128 -2.08 -16.76 -1.79
C ASN A 128 -0.66 -16.35 -1.41
N MET A 129 -0.55 -15.47 -0.42
CA MET A 129 0.74 -14.98 0.08
C MET A 129 1.40 -16.03 0.98
N ALA A 130 2.74 -16.13 0.92
CA ALA A 130 3.51 -17.09 1.71
C ALA A 130 3.43 -16.78 3.22
N ALA A 131 2.93 -17.75 3.99
CA ALA A 131 2.71 -17.60 5.43
C ALA A 131 3.99 -17.20 6.18
N ALA A 132 5.14 -17.83 5.85
CA ALA A 132 6.42 -17.51 6.49
C ALA A 132 6.84 -16.05 6.29
N GLY A 133 6.60 -15.48 5.09
CA GLY A 133 6.86 -14.06 4.82
C GLY A 133 5.94 -13.14 5.62
N LEU A 134 4.64 -13.49 5.70
CA LEU A 134 3.68 -12.76 6.52
C LEU A 134 4.04 -12.79 8.00
N ASP A 135 4.49 -13.93 8.52
CA ASP A 135 4.91 -14.06 9.92
C ASP A 135 6.16 -13.22 10.23
N ARG A 136 7.10 -13.11 9.27
CA ARG A 136 8.24 -12.20 9.40
C ARG A 136 7.80 -10.74 9.49
N ILE A 137 6.87 -10.33 8.63
CA ILE A 137 6.30 -8.96 8.66
C ILE A 137 5.65 -8.70 10.01
N ARG A 138 4.79 -9.61 10.50
CA ARG A 138 4.11 -9.49 11.78
C ARG A 138 5.11 -9.42 12.95
N SER A 139 6.12 -10.27 12.95
CA SER A 139 7.16 -10.28 13.97
C SER A 139 7.92 -8.95 14.01
N PHE A 140 8.26 -8.39 12.84
CA PHE A 140 8.88 -7.08 12.75
C PHE A 140 7.96 -5.97 13.28
N MET A 141 6.71 -5.97 12.88
CA MET A 141 5.77 -4.94 13.28
C MET A 141 5.41 -4.99 14.76
N SER A 142 5.41 -6.18 15.36
CA SER A 142 5.24 -6.39 16.81
C SER A 142 6.49 -6.05 17.61
N ALA A 143 7.67 -6.03 16.98
CA ALA A 143 8.89 -5.60 17.66
C ALA A 143 8.80 -4.12 18.05
N GLY A 144 9.23 -3.78 19.25
CA GLY A 144 9.22 -2.40 19.74
C GLY A 144 7.90 -1.95 20.40
N HIS A 145 7.02 -2.88 20.77
CA HIS A 145 5.84 -2.55 21.61
C HIS A 145 6.23 -1.89 22.94
N ALA A 146 7.38 -2.28 23.51
CA ALA A 146 7.93 -1.65 24.71
C ALA A 146 8.62 -0.30 24.42
N GLY A 147 8.62 0.14 23.17
CA GLY A 147 9.35 1.31 22.70
C GLY A 147 10.86 1.08 22.60
N PHE A 148 11.51 1.89 21.77
CA PHE A 148 12.95 1.93 21.58
C PHE A 148 13.55 3.05 22.44
N ALA A 149 14.72 2.82 23.03
CA ALA A 149 15.42 3.85 23.79
C ALA A 149 15.95 4.97 22.87
N SER A 150 16.20 4.69 21.60
CA SER A 150 16.67 5.65 20.61
C SER A 150 16.22 5.31 19.18
N VAL A 151 16.40 6.25 18.26
CA VAL A 151 16.16 6.05 16.83
C VAL A 151 17.14 5.03 16.25
N GLU A 152 18.34 4.97 16.79
CA GLU A 152 19.39 3.99 16.43
C GLU A 152 18.98 2.57 16.77
N GLU A 153 18.33 2.37 17.93
CA GLU A 153 17.79 1.05 18.34
C GLU A 153 16.67 0.62 17.39
N ALA A 154 15.75 1.52 17.05
CA ALA A 154 14.72 1.26 16.05
C ALA A 154 15.32 0.94 14.67
N PHE A 155 16.39 1.64 14.27
CA PHE A 155 17.11 1.37 13.04
C PHE A 155 17.76 -0.02 13.03
N ALA A 156 18.34 -0.44 14.15
CA ALA A 156 18.88 -1.80 14.29
C ALA A 156 17.79 -2.87 14.11
N ALA A 157 16.55 -2.61 14.57
CA ALA A 157 15.41 -3.49 14.33
C ALA A 157 15.05 -3.57 12.82
N VAL A 158 15.08 -2.45 12.10
CA VAL A 158 14.89 -2.43 10.63
C VAL A 158 15.96 -3.23 9.90
N LEU A 159 17.23 -3.10 10.30
CA LEU A 159 18.33 -3.85 9.67
C LEU A 159 18.23 -5.36 9.90
N ARG A 160 17.73 -5.79 11.07
CA ARG A 160 17.47 -7.22 11.33
C ARG A 160 16.35 -7.76 10.44
N TYR A 161 15.34 -6.94 10.16
CA TYR A 161 14.24 -7.31 9.25
C TYR A 161 14.68 -7.32 7.78
N LEU A 162 15.52 -6.36 7.36
CA LEU A 162 16.01 -6.19 5.99
C LEU A 162 17.55 -6.27 5.94
N PRO A 163 18.15 -7.46 6.09
CA PRO A 163 19.60 -7.62 6.25
C PRO A 163 20.41 -7.20 5.01
N GLY A 164 19.77 -7.12 3.82
CA GLY A 164 20.42 -6.66 2.58
C GLY A 164 20.31 -5.15 2.33
N ARG A 165 19.60 -4.42 3.19
CA ARG A 165 19.44 -2.98 3.01
C ARG A 165 20.73 -2.26 3.36
N ARG A 166 21.37 -1.64 2.36
CA ARG A 166 22.48 -0.72 2.65
C ARG A 166 21.94 0.39 3.56
N PRO A 167 22.65 0.73 4.65
CA PRO A 167 22.28 1.89 5.45
C PRO A 167 22.33 3.11 4.54
N SER A 168 21.18 3.50 3.97
CA SER A 168 21.09 4.82 3.38
C SER A 168 21.32 5.81 4.52
N SER A 169 22.27 6.64 4.33
CA SER A 169 23.02 7.49 5.25
C SER A 169 22.23 8.44 6.15
N SER A 170 20.98 8.17 6.51
CA SER A 170 20.32 9.02 7.49
C SER A 170 19.22 8.32 8.27
N HIS A 171 19.43 8.18 9.57
CA HIS A 171 18.42 8.00 10.61
C HIS A 171 17.24 8.99 10.49
N ARG A 172 17.43 10.11 9.75
CA ARG A 172 16.38 11.12 9.49
C ARG A 172 15.16 10.56 8.76
N GLY A 173 15.36 9.61 7.84
CA GLY A 173 14.25 8.96 7.12
C GLY A 173 13.40 8.12 8.06
N LEU A 174 14.04 7.36 8.94
CA LEU A 174 13.37 6.48 9.89
C LEU A 174 12.58 7.27 10.95
N LYS A 175 13.07 8.44 11.36
CA LYS A 175 12.38 9.28 12.35
C LYS A 175 10.95 9.65 11.94
N ARG A 176 10.66 9.68 10.63
CA ARG A 176 9.28 9.91 10.12
C ARG A 176 8.35 8.72 10.34
N ASN A 177 8.92 7.54 10.59
CA ASN A 177 8.19 6.31 10.87
C ASN A 177 8.12 6.02 12.37
N LEU A 178 8.54 6.97 13.20
CA LEU A 178 8.55 6.87 14.65
C LEU A 178 7.80 8.05 15.27
N ARG A 179 7.23 7.80 16.44
CA ARG A 179 6.68 8.82 17.34
C ARG A 179 7.40 8.76 18.68
N LEU A 180 7.64 9.91 19.27
CA LEU A 180 8.19 10.00 20.62
C LEU A 180 7.04 9.88 21.63
N GLY A 181 7.13 8.93 22.54
CA GLY A 181 6.17 8.75 23.62
C GLY A 181 6.41 9.76 24.75
N VAL A 182 5.42 9.90 25.62
CA VAL A 182 5.51 10.75 26.83
C VAL A 182 6.55 10.23 27.84
N ASP A 183 6.90 8.96 27.75
CA ASP A 183 7.93 8.27 28.53
C ASP A 183 9.36 8.46 27.98
N GLY A 184 9.51 9.26 26.91
CA GLY A 184 10.80 9.52 26.25
C GLY A 184 11.27 8.40 25.33
N ARG A 185 10.49 7.34 25.13
CA ARG A 185 10.81 6.23 24.23
C ARG A 185 10.24 6.49 22.84
N TRP A 186 10.88 5.85 21.83
CA TRP A 186 10.43 5.91 20.45
C TRP A 186 9.57 4.70 20.13
N TYR A 187 8.43 4.93 19.48
CA TYR A 187 7.49 3.91 19.05
C TYR A 187 7.30 3.99 17.55
N TRP A 188 6.92 2.88 16.94
CA TRP A 188 6.45 2.91 15.56
C TRP A 188 5.25 3.85 15.43
N HIS A 189 5.06 4.41 14.23
CA HIS A 189 3.97 5.37 13.96
C HIS A 189 2.59 4.71 13.94
N TRP A 190 2.52 3.40 13.77
CA TRP A 190 1.24 2.70 13.67
C TRP A 190 0.64 2.39 15.06
N ASP A 191 -0.70 2.16 15.05
CA ASP A 191 -1.42 1.76 16.25
C ASP A 191 -1.00 0.33 16.67
N PRO A 192 -0.59 0.11 17.93
CA PRO A 192 -0.34 -1.23 18.44
C PRO A 192 -1.54 -2.18 18.31
N ALA A 193 -2.77 -1.69 18.37
CA ALA A 193 -3.99 -2.47 18.21
C ALA A 193 -4.11 -3.11 16.82
N PHE A 194 -3.44 -2.56 15.80
CA PHE A 194 -3.39 -3.13 14.45
C PHE A 194 -2.90 -4.59 14.45
N HIS A 195 -2.02 -4.96 15.38
CA HIS A 195 -1.49 -6.32 15.51
C HIS A 195 -2.19 -7.18 16.55
N ALA A 196 -2.91 -6.57 17.49
CA ALA A 196 -3.56 -7.32 18.57
C ALA A 196 -4.69 -8.24 18.07
N GLY A 197 -5.27 -7.95 16.89
CA GLY A 197 -6.38 -8.71 16.29
C GLY A 197 -6.00 -9.70 15.19
N SER A 198 -4.74 -9.73 14.72
CA SER A 198 -4.32 -10.53 13.56
C SER A 198 -4.15 -12.01 13.91
N LYS A 199 -5.24 -12.74 14.02
CA LYS A 199 -5.22 -14.20 14.08
C LYS A 199 -5.22 -14.78 12.66
N GLN A 200 -4.54 -15.90 12.45
CA GLN A 200 -4.37 -16.61 11.17
C GLN A 200 -5.70 -16.79 10.37
N ARG A 201 -6.85 -16.94 11.05
CA ARG A 201 -8.16 -17.01 10.40
C ARG A 201 -8.62 -15.72 9.71
N ALA A 202 -8.17 -14.57 10.19
CA ALA A 202 -8.51 -13.30 9.55
C ALA A 202 -7.83 -13.17 8.17
N ASP A 203 -6.62 -13.71 8.04
CA ASP A 203 -5.88 -13.67 6.77
C ASP A 203 -6.48 -14.59 5.72
N GLU A 204 -6.86 -15.83 6.10
CA GLU A 204 -7.49 -16.78 5.17
C GLU A 204 -8.79 -16.20 4.60
N GLY A 205 -9.62 -15.58 5.43
CA GLY A 205 -10.83 -14.89 4.99
C GLY A 205 -10.55 -13.72 4.06
N MET A 206 -9.53 -12.93 4.37
CA MET A 206 -9.10 -11.80 3.56
C MET A 206 -8.62 -12.23 2.17
N PHE A 207 -7.77 -13.25 2.09
CA PHE A 207 -7.25 -13.75 0.81
C PHE A 207 -8.32 -14.43 -0.03
N THR A 208 -9.20 -15.22 0.59
CA THR A 208 -10.35 -15.83 -0.09
C THR A 208 -11.28 -14.76 -0.68
N ARG A 209 -11.54 -13.70 0.08
CA ARG A 209 -12.35 -12.56 -0.38
C ARG A 209 -11.67 -11.80 -1.51
N MET A 210 -10.35 -11.56 -1.41
CA MET A 210 -9.59 -10.95 -2.51
C MET A 210 -9.66 -11.78 -3.78
N ALA A 211 -9.53 -13.12 -3.69
CA ALA A 211 -9.64 -14.02 -4.85
C ALA A 211 -11.02 -13.93 -5.49
N ALA A 212 -12.08 -13.98 -4.68
CA ALA A 212 -13.46 -13.84 -5.17
C ALA A 212 -13.70 -12.48 -5.86
N ALA A 213 -13.21 -11.40 -5.26
CA ALA A 213 -13.31 -10.06 -5.83
C ALA A 213 -12.51 -9.96 -7.14
N ALA A 214 -11.32 -10.58 -7.21
CA ALA A 214 -10.45 -10.55 -8.39
C ALA A 214 -11.14 -11.10 -9.66
N CYS A 215 -11.97 -12.13 -9.54
CA CYS A 215 -12.74 -12.69 -10.65
C CYS A 215 -13.69 -11.68 -11.32
N ASN A 216 -14.10 -10.64 -10.62
CA ASN A 216 -15.03 -9.62 -11.12
C ASN A 216 -14.32 -8.37 -11.65
N ILE A 217 -12.98 -8.29 -11.58
CA ILE A 217 -12.23 -7.14 -12.05
C ILE A 217 -12.10 -7.19 -13.57
N THR A 218 -12.76 -6.24 -14.25
CA THR A 218 -12.75 -6.12 -15.71
C THR A 218 -11.93 -4.95 -16.23
N ILE A 219 -11.52 -4.02 -15.34
CA ILE A 219 -10.68 -2.87 -15.70
C ILE A 219 -9.24 -3.32 -15.97
N PRO A 220 -8.42 -2.47 -16.64
CA PRO A 220 -6.99 -2.73 -16.82
C PRO A 220 -6.27 -2.92 -15.47
N VAL A 221 -5.43 -3.96 -15.39
CA VAL A 221 -4.66 -4.26 -14.18
C VAL A 221 -3.18 -4.42 -14.53
N LEU A 222 -2.31 -3.88 -13.67
CA LEU A 222 -0.89 -4.18 -13.64
C LEU A 222 -0.55 -4.85 -12.31
N ILE A 223 0.03 -6.04 -12.38
CA ILE A 223 0.59 -6.76 -11.24
C ILE A 223 2.09 -6.51 -11.24
N ILE A 224 2.65 -6.07 -10.12
CA ILE A 224 4.08 -5.87 -9.93
C ILE A 224 4.53 -6.70 -8.73
N SER A 225 5.57 -7.54 -8.89
CA SER A 225 6.21 -8.24 -7.77
C SER A 225 7.71 -7.97 -7.71
N GLY A 226 8.29 -8.18 -6.54
CA GLY A 226 9.75 -8.18 -6.39
C GLY A 226 10.32 -9.56 -6.70
N ALA A 227 11.45 -9.64 -7.44
CA ALA A 227 12.11 -10.91 -7.73
C ALA A 227 12.65 -11.61 -6.46
N ARG A 228 12.79 -10.88 -5.36
CA ARG A 228 13.19 -11.40 -4.04
C ARG A 228 12.08 -11.23 -2.99
N SER A 229 10.82 -11.17 -3.44
CA SER A 229 9.69 -11.12 -2.51
C SER A 229 9.62 -12.41 -1.70
N GLU A 230 9.41 -12.25 -0.40
CA GLU A 230 9.26 -13.38 0.52
C GLU A 230 7.80 -13.76 0.73
N VAL A 231 6.88 -12.96 0.19
CA VAL A 231 5.42 -13.11 0.37
C VAL A 231 4.70 -13.44 -0.93
N VAL A 232 5.28 -13.10 -2.09
CA VAL A 232 4.68 -13.36 -3.42
C VAL A 232 5.53 -14.37 -4.17
N SER A 233 4.94 -15.51 -4.53
CA SER A 233 5.55 -16.54 -5.37
C SER A 233 5.09 -16.42 -6.82
N ASP A 234 5.83 -17.04 -7.75
CA ASP A 234 5.46 -17.11 -9.17
C ASP A 234 4.13 -17.86 -9.38
N GLU A 235 3.85 -18.87 -8.54
CA GLU A 235 2.57 -19.60 -8.54
C GLU A 235 1.42 -18.66 -8.13
N GLY A 236 1.65 -17.83 -7.08
CA GLY A 236 0.66 -16.85 -6.64
C GLY A 236 0.35 -15.80 -7.71
N VAL A 237 1.36 -15.34 -8.44
CA VAL A 237 1.19 -14.45 -9.60
C VAL A 237 0.42 -15.14 -10.71
N THR A 238 0.76 -16.39 -11.02
CA THR A 238 0.07 -17.20 -12.05
C THR A 238 -1.40 -17.35 -11.69
N GLN A 239 -1.72 -17.70 -10.45
CA GLN A 239 -3.10 -17.81 -9.96
C GLN A 239 -3.85 -16.47 -10.09
N LEU A 240 -3.24 -15.36 -9.67
CA LEU A 240 -3.90 -14.04 -9.79
C LEU A 240 -4.17 -13.66 -11.25
N ARG A 241 -3.26 -13.99 -12.17
CA ARG A 241 -3.45 -13.77 -13.60
C ARG A 241 -4.53 -14.66 -14.21
N GLN A 242 -4.77 -15.84 -13.66
CA GLN A 242 -5.92 -16.68 -14.04
C GLN A 242 -7.25 -16.06 -13.63
N LEU A 243 -7.29 -15.42 -12.44
CA LEU A 243 -8.46 -14.69 -11.94
C LEU A 243 -8.69 -13.38 -12.69
N ILE A 244 -7.63 -12.70 -13.16
CA ILE A 244 -7.67 -11.44 -13.91
C ILE A 244 -6.91 -11.61 -15.23
N PRO A 245 -7.50 -12.25 -16.26
CA PRO A 245 -6.78 -12.63 -17.48
C PRO A 245 -6.16 -11.46 -18.27
N GLN A 246 -6.76 -10.26 -18.17
CA GLN A 246 -6.26 -9.05 -18.83
C GLN A 246 -5.09 -8.38 -18.08
N ALA A 247 -4.68 -8.89 -16.91
CA ALA A 247 -3.62 -8.27 -16.12
C ALA A 247 -2.27 -8.37 -16.82
N LYS A 248 -1.60 -7.23 -16.98
CA LYS A 248 -0.18 -7.16 -17.30
C LYS A 248 0.63 -7.52 -16.05
N TYR A 249 1.81 -8.08 -16.25
CA TYR A 249 2.71 -8.45 -15.15
C TYR A 249 4.11 -7.90 -15.39
N PHE A 250 4.71 -7.37 -14.34
CA PHE A 250 6.09 -6.92 -14.32
C PHE A 250 6.79 -7.36 -13.02
N GLN A 251 7.94 -8.03 -13.15
CA GLN A 251 8.78 -8.39 -12.01
C GLN A 251 9.94 -7.42 -11.88
N VAL A 252 10.05 -6.79 -10.72
CA VAL A 252 11.14 -5.85 -10.43
C VAL A 252 12.39 -6.62 -10.01
N PRO A 253 13.49 -6.55 -10.78
CA PRO A 253 14.73 -7.23 -10.42
C PRO A 253 15.24 -6.78 -9.05
N GLU A 254 15.82 -7.72 -8.29
CA GLU A 254 16.46 -7.49 -6.99
C GLU A 254 15.57 -6.87 -5.89
N ALA A 255 14.28 -6.57 -6.16
CA ALA A 255 13.37 -5.99 -5.19
C ALA A 255 12.81 -7.05 -4.22
N THR A 256 12.71 -6.67 -2.95
CA THR A 256 12.03 -7.43 -1.89
C THR A 256 10.56 -7.00 -1.79
N HIS A 257 9.84 -7.41 -0.75
CA HIS A 257 8.47 -6.94 -0.48
C HIS A 257 8.33 -5.41 -0.34
N MET A 258 9.42 -4.70 -0.06
CA MET A 258 9.42 -3.24 0.14
C MET A 258 9.59 -2.42 -1.16
N ILE A 259 9.13 -2.90 -2.30
CA ILE A 259 9.34 -2.32 -3.64
C ILE A 259 9.06 -0.82 -3.69
N ALA A 260 7.93 -0.38 -3.13
CA ALA A 260 7.51 1.02 -3.16
C ALA A 260 8.37 1.94 -2.28
N GLY A 261 8.93 1.39 -1.19
CA GLY A 261 9.79 2.13 -0.25
C GLY A 261 11.23 2.24 -0.70
N ASP A 262 11.68 1.39 -1.60
CA ASP A 262 13.01 1.41 -2.18
C ASP A 262 13.05 2.37 -3.36
N GLN A 263 14.17 3.08 -3.54
CA GLN A 263 14.36 3.99 -4.68
C GLN A 263 14.55 3.19 -5.97
N ASN A 264 13.48 2.52 -6.41
CA ASN A 264 13.52 1.58 -7.52
C ASN A 264 13.04 2.26 -8.81
N ASP A 265 13.98 2.55 -9.73
CA ASP A 265 13.64 3.17 -11.00
C ASP A 265 12.83 2.24 -11.89
N ALA A 266 13.15 0.94 -11.94
CA ALA A 266 12.44 -0.03 -12.75
C ALA A 266 10.95 -0.14 -12.34
N PHE A 267 10.66 -0.11 -11.03
CA PHE A 267 9.29 -0.03 -10.53
C PHE A 267 8.57 1.23 -11.04
N ASN A 268 9.22 2.40 -10.87
CA ASN A 268 8.60 3.66 -11.29
C ASN A 268 8.40 3.73 -12.79
N ASP A 269 9.33 3.17 -13.58
CA ASP A 269 9.21 3.12 -15.05
C ASP A 269 8.04 2.25 -15.48
N ALA A 270 7.88 1.05 -14.90
CA ALA A 270 6.76 0.16 -15.19
C ALA A 270 5.40 0.79 -14.86
N VAL A 271 5.28 1.47 -13.70
CA VAL A 271 4.06 2.20 -13.33
C VAL A 271 3.78 3.32 -14.32
N CYS A 272 4.78 4.14 -14.67
CA CYS A 272 4.61 5.26 -15.60
C CYS A 272 4.26 4.79 -17.02
N GLU A 273 4.85 3.70 -17.49
CA GLU A 273 4.55 3.10 -18.79
C GLU A 273 3.09 2.63 -18.83
N PHE A 274 2.66 1.85 -17.85
CA PHE A 274 1.28 1.37 -17.76
C PHE A 274 0.27 2.53 -17.78
N VAL A 275 0.53 3.58 -17.01
CA VAL A 275 -0.36 4.74 -16.91
C VAL A 275 -0.40 5.54 -18.23
N ARG A 276 0.71 5.63 -18.99
CA ARG A 276 0.72 6.25 -20.34
C ARG A 276 -0.10 5.43 -21.33
N ASP A 277 -0.01 4.10 -21.30
CA ASP A 277 -0.78 3.21 -22.17
C ASP A 277 -2.28 3.44 -22.00
N LEU A 278 -2.75 3.64 -20.76
CA LEU A 278 -4.15 3.97 -20.45
C LEU A 278 -4.61 5.29 -21.10
N SER A 279 -3.69 6.23 -21.25
CA SER A 279 -4.00 7.54 -21.85
C SER A 279 -3.93 7.53 -23.36
N GLY A 280 -3.14 6.65 -23.97
CA GLY A 280 -2.98 6.50 -25.43
C GLY A 280 -4.11 5.73 -26.10
N GLY A 281 -4.78 4.83 -25.38
CA GLY A 281 -5.91 4.05 -25.89
C GLY A 281 -7.23 4.82 -26.11
N SER A 282 -7.29 6.11 -25.76
CA SER A 282 -8.49 6.95 -25.95
C SER A 282 -8.47 7.77 -27.26
N ARG A 283 -7.57 7.45 -28.21
CA ARG A 283 -7.44 8.18 -29.49
C ARG A 283 -7.76 7.30 -30.70
N THR A 284 -8.82 6.48 -30.62
CA THR A 284 -9.39 5.84 -31.83
C THR A 284 -10.91 6.05 -31.85
#